data_f7c455b0ba648aa7d508b3306b6156e7
#
_entry.id   f7c455b0ba648aa7d508b3306b6156e7
#
_cell.length_a   1.000
_cell.length_b   1.000
_cell.length_c   1.000
_cell.angle_alpha   90.00
_cell.angle_beta   90.00
_cell.angle_gamma   90.00
#
_symmetry.space_group_name_H-M   'P 1'
#
loop_
_entity.id
_entity.type
_entity.pdbx_description
1 polymer ?
#
loop_
_entity_poly.entity_id
_entity_poly.type
_entity_poly.pdbx_seq_one_letter_code
_entity_poly.pdbx_strand_id
1 'polypeptide(L)'
;KELELTPFHSGAALAAALRSGARFALLILDIELDTVDGVAIGRLLREELRDSVTQLLYISGQQQYAMALFDTRPLNFLLKPLDEAKLLNCVVQAIRLSRPEEAVLTVLVERTPRALPTQAIRYIESYHKRITVHSVQHELVCRDKLDTVARQLPEQFFLRIHQSFLVNTLYVRRI
;
A
#
# COMPACT_ATOMS: atom_id res chain seq x y z
N LYS A 1 -2.64 -17.25 -7.96
CA LYS A 1 -1.33 -17.48 -7.29
C LYS A 1 -1.63 -17.95 -5.88
N GLU A 2 -0.98 -19.03 -5.48
CA GLU A 2 -1.03 -19.58 -4.13
C GLU A 2 -0.35 -18.64 -3.15
N LEU A 3 -0.87 -18.56 -1.91
CA LEU A 3 -0.25 -17.78 -0.84
C LEU A 3 0.90 -18.60 -0.24
N GLU A 4 2.08 -18.03 -0.22
CA GLU A 4 3.23 -18.61 0.46
C GLU A 4 3.34 -17.99 1.87
N LEU A 5 3.41 -18.85 2.88
CA LEU A 5 3.56 -18.45 4.28
C LEU A 5 4.96 -18.84 4.76
N THR A 6 5.69 -17.85 5.26
CA THR A 6 7.03 -18.04 5.82
C THR A 6 7.01 -17.67 7.31
N PRO A 7 7.00 -18.64 8.22
CA PRO A 7 7.03 -18.37 9.66
C PRO A 7 8.43 -17.96 10.12
N PHE A 8 8.48 -16.98 11.02
CA PHE A 8 9.69 -16.58 11.77
C PHE A 8 9.43 -16.75 13.26
N HIS A 9 10.34 -17.40 13.95
CA HIS A 9 10.22 -17.70 15.38
C HIS A 9 10.84 -16.62 16.28
N SER A 10 11.46 -15.58 15.69
CA SER A 10 11.96 -14.42 16.43
C SER A 10 12.03 -13.18 15.55
N GLY A 11 11.91 -12.01 16.18
CA GLY A 11 12.07 -10.73 15.49
C GLY A 11 13.49 -10.56 14.92
N ALA A 12 14.51 -11.10 15.60
CA ALA A 12 15.89 -11.06 15.12
C ALA A 12 16.09 -11.83 13.80
N ALA A 13 15.48 -13.03 13.67
CA ALA A 13 15.53 -13.80 12.44
C ALA A 13 14.83 -13.09 11.28
N LEU A 14 13.67 -12.50 11.53
CA LEU A 14 12.95 -11.69 10.54
C LEU A 14 13.76 -10.45 10.13
N ALA A 15 14.35 -9.73 11.10
CA ALA A 15 15.19 -8.56 10.83
C ALA A 15 16.40 -8.92 9.94
N ALA A 16 17.07 -10.04 10.22
CA ALA A 16 18.18 -10.54 9.40
C ALA A 16 17.73 -10.87 7.98
N ALA A 17 16.60 -11.55 7.81
CA ALA A 17 16.03 -11.86 6.48
C ALA A 17 15.69 -10.58 5.69
N LEU A 18 15.08 -9.59 6.32
CA LEU A 18 14.75 -8.32 5.69
C LEU A 18 15.99 -7.55 5.23
N ARG A 19 17.05 -7.51 6.09
CA ARG A 19 18.34 -6.88 5.74
C ARG A 19 19.07 -7.61 4.63
N SER A 20 18.91 -8.93 4.53
CA SER A 20 19.47 -9.74 3.42
C SER A 20 18.67 -9.63 2.12
N GLY A 21 17.58 -8.85 2.09
CA GLY A 21 16.83 -8.57 0.89
C GLY A 21 15.52 -9.35 0.73
N ALA A 22 15.09 -10.13 1.74
CA ALA A 22 13.76 -10.75 1.72
C ALA A 22 12.67 -9.69 1.59
N ARG A 23 11.62 -10.00 0.81
CA ARG A 23 10.48 -9.11 0.59
C ARG A 23 9.17 -9.88 0.77
N PHE A 24 8.23 -9.22 1.41
CA PHE A 24 6.92 -9.79 1.72
C PHE A 24 5.81 -8.82 1.30
N ALA A 25 4.68 -9.37 0.87
CA ALA A 25 3.49 -8.56 0.59
C ALA A 25 2.82 -8.07 1.89
N LEU A 26 2.84 -8.95 2.91
CA LEU A 26 2.27 -8.69 4.22
C LEU A 26 3.19 -9.30 5.29
N LEU A 27 3.46 -8.55 6.34
CA LEU A 27 4.03 -9.06 7.58
C LEU A 27 2.96 -9.01 8.68
N ILE A 28 2.75 -10.15 9.31
CA ILE A 28 1.92 -10.24 10.51
C ILE A 28 2.86 -10.30 11.70
N LEU A 29 2.84 -9.26 12.53
CA LEU A 29 3.81 -9.04 13.58
C LEU A 29 3.14 -9.12 14.94
N ASP A 30 3.53 -10.08 15.74
CA ASP A 30 3.24 -10.03 17.18
C ASP A 30 4.11 -8.92 17.80
N ILE A 31 3.51 -8.05 18.61
CA ILE A 31 4.27 -6.98 19.27
C ILE A 31 5.10 -7.56 20.43
N GLU A 32 4.56 -8.56 21.10
CA GLU A 32 5.17 -9.17 22.29
C GLU A 32 6.13 -10.31 21.90
N LEU A 33 7.19 -9.99 21.14
CA LEU A 33 8.27 -10.91 20.81
C LEU A 33 9.45 -10.78 21.77
N ASP A 34 10.13 -11.88 22.06
CA ASP A 34 11.10 -11.98 23.16
C ASP A 34 12.35 -11.09 23.02
N THR A 35 12.83 -10.79 21.80
CA THR A 35 14.14 -10.12 21.60
C THR A 35 14.09 -8.85 20.77
N VAL A 36 13.28 -8.82 19.75
CA VAL A 36 13.01 -7.63 18.91
C VAL A 36 11.52 -7.56 18.74
N ASP A 37 10.89 -6.53 19.28
CA ASP A 37 9.46 -6.38 19.23
C ASP A 37 8.95 -6.08 17.81
N GLY A 38 7.66 -6.35 17.57
CA GLY A 38 7.07 -6.13 16.26
C GLY A 38 7.11 -4.67 15.80
N VAL A 39 7.15 -3.72 16.74
CA VAL A 39 7.24 -2.27 16.43
C VAL A 39 8.63 -1.93 15.87
N ALA A 40 9.68 -2.52 16.47
CA ALA A 40 11.05 -2.36 15.99
C ALA A 40 11.23 -2.90 14.56
N ILE A 41 10.57 -4.01 14.20
CA ILE A 41 10.53 -4.53 12.83
C ILE A 41 9.86 -3.54 11.89
N GLY A 42 8.74 -2.95 12.29
CA GLY A 42 8.05 -1.93 11.48
C GLY A 42 8.92 -0.70 11.22
N ARG A 43 9.63 -0.21 12.24
CA ARG A 43 10.58 0.90 12.11
C ARG A 43 11.76 0.52 11.21
N LEU A 44 12.35 -0.66 11.38
CA LEU A 44 13.39 -1.19 10.47
C LEU A 44 12.96 -1.09 9.01
N LEU A 45 11.74 -1.55 8.69
CA LEU A 45 11.21 -1.47 7.32
C LEU A 45 11.07 -0.03 6.83
N ARG A 46 10.46 0.86 7.62
CA ARG A 46 10.13 2.22 7.18
C ARG A 46 11.33 3.15 7.18
N GLU A 47 12.19 3.06 8.20
CA GLU A 47 13.29 4.02 8.43
C GLU A 47 14.60 3.56 7.80
N GLU A 48 15.01 2.30 8.04
CA GLU A 48 16.28 1.79 7.53
C GLU A 48 16.17 1.31 6.10
N LEU A 49 15.19 0.41 5.80
CA LEU A 49 15.05 -0.23 4.49
C LEU A 49 14.24 0.60 3.49
N ARG A 50 13.62 1.70 3.95
CA ARG A 50 12.78 2.58 3.12
C ARG A 50 11.68 1.85 2.37
N ASP A 51 11.23 0.72 2.91
CA ASP A 51 10.12 -0.06 2.36
C ASP A 51 8.79 0.55 2.78
N SER A 52 8.06 1.12 1.86
CA SER A 52 6.72 1.67 2.04
C SER A 52 5.61 0.77 1.44
N VAL A 53 5.98 -0.34 0.81
CA VAL A 53 5.07 -1.22 0.06
C VAL A 53 4.60 -2.40 0.90
N THR A 54 5.50 -3.03 1.66
CA THR A 54 5.15 -4.13 2.57
C THR A 54 4.07 -3.70 3.56
N GLN A 55 2.95 -4.42 3.56
CA GLN A 55 1.85 -4.17 4.49
C GLN A 55 2.21 -4.70 5.88
N LEU A 56 1.86 -3.96 6.93
CA LEU A 56 2.13 -4.35 8.31
C LEU A 56 0.81 -4.57 9.05
N LEU A 57 0.58 -5.78 9.53
CA LEU A 57 -0.52 -6.13 10.42
C LEU A 57 0.07 -6.46 11.79
N TYR A 58 -0.29 -5.68 12.80
CA TYR A 58 0.15 -5.95 14.15
C TYR A 58 -0.89 -6.74 14.95
N ILE A 59 -0.40 -7.59 15.83
CA ILE A 59 -1.19 -8.40 16.73
C ILE A 59 -0.65 -8.19 18.15
N SER A 60 -1.52 -8.01 19.14
CA SER A 60 -1.11 -7.91 20.55
C SER A 60 -2.26 -8.28 21.49
N GLY A 61 -1.93 -8.70 22.69
CA GLY A 61 -2.87 -8.80 23.81
C GLY A 61 -3.25 -7.46 24.43
N GLN A 62 -2.54 -6.37 24.11
CA GLN A 62 -2.65 -5.09 24.80
C GLN A 62 -2.97 -3.95 23.84
N GLN A 63 -4.08 -3.26 24.09
CA GLN A 63 -4.56 -2.16 23.23
C GLN A 63 -3.65 -0.91 23.27
N GLN A 64 -2.90 -0.73 24.34
CA GLN A 64 -2.05 0.46 24.54
C GLN A 64 -0.99 0.66 23.47
N TYR A 65 -0.57 -0.41 22.79
CA TYR A 65 0.43 -0.32 21.72
C TYR A 65 -0.06 0.38 20.45
N ALA A 66 -1.37 0.49 20.24
CA ALA A 66 -1.95 1.04 19.02
C ALA A 66 -1.39 2.43 18.67
N MET A 67 -1.16 3.29 19.67
CA MET A 67 -0.63 4.65 19.44
C MET A 67 0.84 4.65 18.98
N ALA A 68 1.65 3.69 19.44
CA ALA A 68 3.08 3.61 19.08
C ALA A 68 3.31 3.14 17.63
N LEU A 69 2.27 2.67 16.95
CA LEU A 69 2.35 2.10 15.61
C LEU A 69 2.17 3.13 14.49
N PHE A 70 1.71 4.35 14.77
CA PHE A 70 1.40 5.35 13.74
C PHE A 70 2.57 5.61 12.78
N ASP A 71 3.78 5.70 13.30
CA ASP A 71 4.97 5.99 12.49
C ASP A 71 5.31 4.86 11.51
N THR A 72 4.87 3.63 11.81
CA THR A 72 5.10 2.46 10.95
C THR A 72 4.05 2.31 9.84
N ARG A 73 3.00 3.14 9.84
CA ARG A 73 1.88 3.10 8.89
C ARG A 73 1.32 1.69 8.75
N PRO A 74 0.72 1.13 9.80
CA PRO A 74 0.17 -0.21 9.75
C PRO A 74 -1.07 -0.28 8.86
N LEU A 75 -1.25 -1.43 8.22
CA LEU A 75 -2.51 -1.77 7.56
C LEU A 75 -3.64 -1.88 8.58
N ASN A 76 -3.35 -2.56 9.70
CA ASN A 76 -4.29 -2.71 10.80
C ASN A 76 -3.56 -3.16 12.08
N PHE A 77 -4.33 -3.14 13.20
CA PHE A 77 -3.95 -3.67 14.49
C PHE A 77 -5.08 -4.56 15.03
N LEU A 78 -4.77 -5.79 15.38
CA LEU A 78 -5.73 -6.76 15.91
C LEU A 78 -5.39 -7.15 17.35
N LEU A 79 -6.41 -7.14 18.20
CA LEU A 79 -6.28 -7.63 19.57
C LEU A 79 -6.47 -9.14 19.62
N LYS A 80 -5.69 -9.80 20.48
CA LYS A 80 -5.92 -11.20 20.87
C LYS A 80 -7.08 -11.28 21.87
N PRO A 81 -7.96 -12.32 21.79
CA PRO A 81 -7.98 -13.40 20.81
C PRO A 81 -8.37 -12.91 19.41
N LEU A 82 -7.76 -13.49 18.38
CA LEU A 82 -7.97 -13.05 17.00
C LEU A 82 -9.36 -13.45 16.50
N ASP A 83 -10.02 -12.49 15.89
CA ASP A 83 -11.23 -12.70 15.09
C ASP A 83 -10.81 -13.12 13.68
N GLU A 84 -11.20 -14.33 13.27
CA GLU A 84 -10.83 -14.91 11.98
C GLU A 84 -11.33 -14.06 10.80
N ALA A 85 -12.55 -13.53 10.88
CA ALA A 85 -13.11 -12.71 9.81
C ALA A 85 -12.32 -11.39 9.65
N LYS A 86 -11.92 -10.76 10.76
CA LYS A 86 -11.09 -9.56 10.73
C LYS A 86 -9.69 -9.84 10.17
N LEU A 87 -9.07 -10.95 10.59
CA LEU A 87 -7.77 -11.36 10.07
C LEU A 87 -7.85 -11.61 8.56
N LEU A 88 -8.84 -12.38 8.11
CA LEU A 88 -9.03 -12.66 6.69
C LEU A 88 -9.25 -11.38 5.87
N ASN A 89 -10.04 -10.44 6.39
CA ASN A 89 -10.25 -9.15 5.72
C ASN A 89 -8.93 -8.37 5.58
N CYS A 90 -8.07 -8.37 6.59
CA CYS A 90 -6.74 -7.74 6.53
C CYS A 90 -5.86 -8.40 5.47
N VAL A 91 -5.85 -9.74 5.40
CA VAL A 91 -5.08 -10.49 4.38
C VAL A 91 -5.58 -10.16 2.98
N VAL A 92 -6.89 -10.17 2.74
CA VAL A 92 -7.49 -9.81 1.44
C VAL A 92 -7.14 -8.37 1.07
N GLN A 93 -7.20 -7.45 2.02
CA GLN A 93 -6.81 -6.06 1.80
C GLN A 93 -5.32 -5.94 1.45
N ALA A 94 -4.44 -6.64 2.18
CA ALA A 94 -3.01 -6.65 1.90
C ALA A 94 -2.70 -7.17 0.49
N ILE A 95 -3.38 -8.26 0.06
CA ILE A 95 -3.22 -8.82 -1.29
C ILE A 95 -3.62 -7.78 -2.35
N ARG A 96 -4.74 -7.09 -2.16
CA ARG A 96 -5.18 -6.03 -3.10
C ARG A 96 -4.16 -4.90 -3.17
N LEU A 97 -3.61 -4.50 -2.04
CA LEU A 97 -2.62 -3.43 -1.94
C LEU A 97 -1.24 -3.84 -2.48
N SER A 98 -0.86 -5.11 -2.37
CA SER A 98 0.44 -5.61 -2.87
C SER A 98 0.48 -5.90 -4.37
N ARG A 99 -0.68 -5.82 -5.06
CA ARG A 99 -0.81 -6.08 -6.51
C ARG A 99 -1.23 -4.82 -7.27
N PRO A 100 -0.41 -3.77 -7.28
CA PRO A 100 -0.71 -2.58 -8.09
C PRO A 100 -0.81 -2.90 -9.58
N GLU A 101 -0.18 -3.99 -10.02
CA GLU A 101 -0.19 -4.48 -11.40
C GLU A 101 -1.59 -4.91 -11.88
N GLU A 102 -2.44 -5.34 -10.96
CA GLU A 102 -3.83 -5.74 -11.26
C GLU A 102 -4.82 -4.58 -11.12
N ALA A 103 -4.41 -3.47 -10.49
CA ALA A 103 -5.26 -2.30 -10.38
C ALA A 103 -5.34 -1.58 -11.72
N VAL A 104 -6.57 -1.37 -12.20
CA VAL A 104 -6.83 -0.63 -13.43
C VAL A 104 -7.69 0.59 -13.14
N LEU A 105 -7.35 1.70 -13.77
CA LEU A 105 -8.21 2.87 -13.85
C LEU A 105 -9.09 2.71 -15.09
N THR A 106 -10.41 2.75 -14.92
CA THR A 106 -11.34 2.76 -16.05
C THR A 106 -11.89 4.17 -16.23
N VAL A 107 -11.67 4.75 -17.40
CA VAL A 107 -12.20 6.05 -17.81
C VAL A 107 -12.99 5.96 -19.10
N LEU A 108 -13.95 6.86 -19.29
CA LEU A 108 -14.73 6.95 -20.51
C LEU A 108 -14.10 7.96 -21.48
N VAL A 109 -13.50 7.45 -22.54
CA VAL A 109 -12.99 8.26 -23.65
C VAL A 109 -13.97 8.17 -24.80
N GLU A 110 -14.57 9.29 -25.20
CA GLU A 110 -15.58 9.32 -26.27
C GLU A 110 -16.71 8.30 -26.09
N ARG A 111 -17.19 8.12 -24.84
CA ARG A 111 -18.18 7.12 -24.42
C ARG A 111 -17.73 5.66 -24.47
N THR A 112 -16.47 5.40 -24.81
CA THR A 112 -15.91 4.05 -24.81
C THR A 112 -15.10 3.85 -23.53
N PRO A 113 -15.34 2.79 -22.74
CA PRO A 113 -14.52 2.46 -21.59
C PRO A 113 -13.09 2.13 -22.02
N ARG A 114 -12.13 2.76 -21.36
CA ARG A 114 -10.69 2.47 -21.50
C ARG A 114 -10.13 2.13 -20.15
N ALA A 115 -9.49 0.98 -20.05
CA ALA A 115 -8.80 0.51 -18.85
C ALA A 115 -7.29 0.74 -18.99
N LEU A 116 -6.69 1.37 -17.97
CA LEU A 116 -5.24 1.56 -17.90
C LEU A 116 -4.72 0.92 -16.62
N PRO A 117 -3.65 0.10 -16.69
CA PRO A 117 -2.94 -0.33 -15.50
C PRO A 117 -2.48 0.90 -14.69
N THR A 118 -2.80 0.93 -13.40
CA THR A 118 -2.48 2.10 -12.57
C THR A 118 -0.98 2.35 -12.46
N GLN A 119 -0.18 1.29 -12.53
CA GLN A 119 1.28 1.39 -12.58
C GLN A 119 1.81 2.10 -13.84
N ALA A 120 1.07 2.11 -14.95
CA ALA A 120 1.48 2.84 -16.14
C ALA A 120 1.16 4.35 -16.06
N ILE A 121 0.37 4.78 -15.09
CA ILE A 121 -0.03 6.17 -14.93
C ILE A 121 1.03 6.92 -14.15
N ARG A 122 1.56 8.01 -14.71
CA ARG A 122 2.54 8.89 -14.06
C ARG A 122 1.85 9.91 -13.15
N TYR A 123 0.89 10.63 -13.71
CA TYR A 123 0.08 11.62 -13.00
C TYR A 123 -1.23 11.86 -13.73
N ILE A 124 -2.16 12.50 -13.05
CA ILE A 124 -3.46 12.86 -13.59
C ILE A 124 -3.71 14.32 -13.28
N GLU A 125 -4.13 15.08 -14.28
CA GLU A 125 -4.51 16.47 -14.12
C GLU A 125 -5.97 16.72 -14.46
N SER A 126 -6.54 17.74 -13.82
CA SER A 126 -7.89 18.22 -14.08
C SER A 126 -7.84 19.67 -14.53
N TYR A 127 -8.39 19.95 -15.72
CA TYR A 127 -8.52 21.29 -16.25
C TYR A 127 -9.86 21.47 -16.95
N HIS A 128 -10.62 22.51 -16.59
CA HIS A 128 -11.93 22.82 -17.19
C HIS A 128 -12.86 21.61 -17.34
N LYS A 129 -13.10 20.85 -16.25
CA LYS A 129 -13.96 19.65 -16.22
C LYS A 129 -13.48 18.51 -17.14
N ARG A 130 -12.24 18.53 -17.56
CA ARG A 130 -11.57 17.44 -18.27
C ARG A 130 -10.48 16.87 -17.38
N ILE A 131 -10.31 15.58 -17.46
CA ILE A 131 -9.23 14.83 -16.83
C ILE A 131 -8.29 14.37 -17.93
N THR A 132 -7.00 14.66 -17.78
CA THR A 132 -5.96 14.08 -18.61
C THR A 132 -5.17 13.08 -17.78
N VAL A 133 -5.17 11.83 -18.21
CA VAL A 133 -4.38 10.75 -17.61
C VAL A 133 -3.09 10.62 -18.40
N HIS A 134 -1.98 11.00 -17.78
CA HIS A 134 -0.64 10.90 -18.38
C HIS A 134 -0.01 9.55 -18.03
N SER A 135 0.06 8.65 -18.98
CA SER A 135 0.70 7.34 -18.82
C SER A 135 2.10 7.33 -19.42
N VAL A 136 2.82 6.21 -19.27
CA VAL A 136 4.14 6.01 -19.87
C VAL A 136 4.10 5.89 -21.40
N GLN A 137 2.94 5.50 -21.96
CA GLN A 137 2.79 5.23 -23.39
C GLN A 137 2.00 6.32 -24.12
N HIS A 138 0.96 6.85 -23.52
CA HIS A 138 0.04 7.79 -24.14
C HIS A 138 -0.73 8.61 -23.11
N GLU A 139 -1.40 9.64 -23.58
CA GLU A 139 -2.32 10.46 -22.79
C GLU A 139 -3.76 10.12 -23.15
N LEU A 140 -4.62 10.05 -22.14
CA LEU A 140 -6.06 9.88 -22.31
C LEU A 140 -6.80 11.06 -21.72
N VAL A 141 -7.65 11.68 -22.53
CA VAL A 141 -8.51 12.78 -22.10
C VAL A 141 -9.94 12.28 -21.95
N CYS A 142 -10.51 12.49 -20.78
CA CYS A 142 -11.90 12.12 -20.50
C CYS A 142 -12.65 13.24 -19.76
N ARG A 143 -13.98 13.13 -19.70
CA ARG A 143 -14.82 14.02 -18.90
C ARG A 143 -15.20 13.31 -17.62
N ASP A 144 -14.55 13.68 -16.54
CA ASP A 144 -14.84 13.16 -15.20
C ASP A 144 -14.42 14.19 -14.14
N LYS A 145 -14.67 13.85 -12.85
CA LYS A 145 -14.16 14.61 -11.71
C LYS A 145 -12.92 13.93 -11.16
N LEU A 146 -11.93 14.73 -10.77
CA LEU A 146 -10.69 14.18 -10.20
C LEU A 146 -10.96 13.31 -8.95
N ASP A 147 -11.98 13.66 -8.15
CA ASP A 147 -12.39 12.89 -6.97
C ASP A 147 -12.96 11.51 -7.33
N THR A 148 -13.67 11.40 -8.47
CA THR A 148 -14.19 10.11 -8.96
C THR A 148 -13.05 9.21 -9.42
N VAL A 149 -12.09 9.78 -10.11
CA VAL A 149 -10.90 9.07 -10.58
C VAL A 149 -10.00 8.68 -9.39
N ALA A 150 -9.81 9.57 -8.43
CA ALA A 150 -9.01 9.30 -7.23
C ALA A 150 -9.49 8.07 -6.45
N ARG A 151 -10.82 7.90 -6.32
CA ARG A 151 -11.41 6.74 -5.61
C ARG A 151 -11.16 5.39 -6.28
N GLN A 152 -10.79 5.36 -7.55
CA GLN A 152 -10.44 4.15 -8.29
C GLN A 152 -8.95 3.80 -8.20
N LEU A 153 -8.13 4.73 -7.68
CA LEU A 153 -6.69 4.60 -7.64
C LEU A 153 -6.23 4.09 -6.26
N PRO A 154 -5.16 3.28 -6.20
CA PRO A 154 -4.57 2.86 -4.94
C PRO A 154 -3.97 4.08 -4.20
N GLU A 155 -4.56 4.45 -3.06
CA GLU A 155 -4.17 5.65 -2.28
C GLU A 155 -2.68 5.64 -1.88
N GLN A 156 -2.08 4.48 -1.69
CA GLN A 156 -0.68 4.33 -1.33
C GLN A 156 0.30 4.76 -2.45
N PHE A 157 -0.16 4.75 -3.71
CA PHE A 157 0.67 5.14 -4.85
C PHE A 157 0.28 6.48 -5.45
N PHE A 158 -0.91 6.99 -5.17
CA PHE A 158 -1.38 8.24 -5.72
C PHE A 158 -1.57 9.29 -4.65
N LEU A 159 -0.74 10.33 -4.72
CA LEU A 159 -0.81 11.47 -3.81
C LEU A 159 -1.50 12.65 -4.50
N ARG A 160 -2.50 13.22 -3.83
CA ARG A 160 -3.09 14.48 -4.27
C ARG A 160 -2.21 15.65 -3.80
N ILE A 161 -1.45 16.23 -4.72
CA ILE A 161 -0.53 17.35 -4.43
C ILE A 161 -1.18 18.72 -4.64
N HIS A 162 -2.32 18.77 -5.35
CA HIS A 162 -3.08 19.98 -5.63
C HIS A 162 -4.54 19.63 -5.91
N GLN A 163 -5.46 20.62 -5.84
CA GLN A 163 -6.87 20.42 -6.20
C GLN A 163 -7.07 19.84 -7.62
N SER A 164 -6.09 20.06 -8.50
CA SER A 164 -6.13 19.63 -9.91
C SER A 164 -5.12 18.53 -10.26
N PHE A 165 -4.32 18.03 -9.31
CA PHE A 165 -3.26 17.07 -9.61
C PHE A 165 -3.22 15.88 -8.65
N LEU A 166 -3.20 14.67 -9.23
CA LEU A 166 -2.85 13.40 -8.58
C LEU A 166 -1.54 12.89 -9.19
N VAL A 167 -0.55 12.57 -8.37
CA VAL A 167 0.76 12.10 -8.81
C VAL A 167 1.00 10.69 -8.31
N ASN A 168 1.48 9.82 -9.19
CA ASN A 168 1.91 8.49 -8.82
C ASN A 168 3.32 8.57 -8.21
N THR A 169 3.42 8.21 -6.93
CA THR A 169 4.67 8.30 -6.16
C THR A 169 5.78 7.39 -6.68
N LEU A 170 5.44 6.34 -7.44
CA LEU A 170 6.42 5.46 -8.09
C LEU A 170 7.26 6.19 -9.14
N TYR A 171 6.77 7.29 -9.69
CA TYR A 171 7.46 8.09 -10.70
C TYR A 171 8.12 9.35 -10.14
N VAL A 172 7.97 9.62 -8.84
CA VAL A 172 8.64 10.76 -8.19
C VAL A 172 10.09 10.40 -7.93
N ARG A 173 11.00 11.13 -8.55
CA ARG A 173 12.44 11.01 -8.31
C ARG A 173 12.88 12.11 -7.36
N ARG A 174 13.87 11.81 -6.53
CA ARG A 174 14.57 12.84 -5.74
C ARG A 174 15.30 13.78 -6.72
N ILE A 175 15.10 15.07 -6.51
CA ILE A 175 15.93 16.12 -7.10
C ILE A 175 17.15 16.30 -6.19
#